data_a7782a4e0deb44184a1dbb4212d643df
#
_entry.id   a7782a4e0deb44184a1dbb4212d643df
#
_cell.length_a   1.000
_cell.length_b   1.000
_cell.length_c   1.000
_cell.angle_alpha   90.00
_cell.angle_beta   90.00
_cell.angle_gamma   90.00
#
_symmetry.space_group_name_H-M   'P 1'
#
loop_
_entity.id
_entity.type
_entity.pdbx_description
1 polymer ?
#
loop_
_entity_poly.entity_id
_entity_poly.type
_entity_poly.pdbx_seq_one_letter_code
_entity_poly.pdbx_strand_id
1 'polypeptide(L)'
;MAFIEASGLVKTYHPRGAPVVRALDGLDLSVPEGTVAALLGPNGAGKTTTVKVLTTLIRPDSGAATIDGVDVLADPQHIRRMSGASGQYAAVDENLTGFENLFMVGMLYHLGRRRAAQRARELIELFDLVDAQNRPVKGFSGGMRRRIDLAGALVINPPVLFLDEPTTGLDPRSRLALWDVIETLVAGGTTVLLTTQYLEEADRLADSISIIDNGRVIAKGTADELKSSVGGQRIAVSLVSESDADAMREILSRYGSGPVASDGARGLVVPVSNGADALSRIMTDTAAAAVELHDAGMRRPTLDDVFLQLTGHAAEQAGDEEEAA
;
A
#
# COMPACT_ATOMS: atom_id res chain seq x y z
N MET A 1 -12.21 10.62 -17.06
CA MET A 1 -10.86 10.78 -17.63
C MET A 1 -9.86 10.41 -16.57
N ALA A 2 -8.68 9.91 -16.93
CA ALA A 2 -7.66 9.68 -15.94
C ALA A 2 -7.09 11.02 -15.47
N PHE A 3 -6.89 11.15 -14.15
CA PHE A 3 -6.31 12.34 -13.52
C PHE A 3 -4.78 12.23 -13.47
N ILE A 4 -4.25 11.01 -13.23
CA ILE A 4 -2.83 10.71 -13.37
C ILE A 4 -2.68 9.70 -14.49
N GLU A 5 -1.83 10.00 -15.45
CA GLU A 5 -1.46 9.08 -16.54
C GLU A 5 0.05 8.97 -16.62
N ALA A 6 0.55 7.75 -16.76
CA ALA A 6 1.94 7.48 -17.07
C ALA A 6 2.00 6.42 -18.17
N SER A 7 2.88 6.60 -19.14
CA SER A 7 3.02 5.69 -20.28
C SER A 7 4.49 5.41 -20.55
N GLY A 8 4.85 4.12 -20.52
CA GLY A 8 6.18 3.61 -20.87
C GLY A 8 7.30 4.20 -20.02
N LEU A 9 7.08 4.51 -18.74
CA LEU A 9 8.10 5.11 -17.89
C LEU A 9 9.29 4.17 -17.70
N VAL A 10 10.48 4.66 -18.01
CA VAL A 10 11.75 3.97 -17.79
C VAL A 10 12.65 4.80 -16.89
N LYS A 11 13.27 4.14 -15.90
CA LYS A 11 14.27 4.75 -15.04
C LYS A 11 15.35 3.76 -14.67
N THR A 12 16.61 4.10 -14.99
CA THR A 12 17.78 3.30 -14.67
C THR A 12 18.70 4.09 -13.75
N TYR A 13 19.15 3.45 -12.69
CA TYR A 13 20.17 4.01 -11.79
C TYR A 13 21.51 3.36 -12.06
N HIS A 14 22.55 4.17 -12.04
CA HIS A 14 23.96 3.76 -12.23
C HIS A 14 24.76 4.05 -10.95
N PRO A 15 24.59 3.27 -9.87
CA PRO A 15 25.31 3.52 -8.63
C PRO A 15 26.80 3.20 -8.80
N ARG A 16 27.67 4.02 -8.17
CA ARG A 16 29.12 3.79 -8.24
C ARG A 16 29.48 2.50 -7.50
N GLY A 17 30.10 1.56 -8.21
CA GLY A 17 30.58 0.31 -7.62
C GLY A 17 29.50 -0.75 -7.34
N ALA A 18 28.29 -0.58 -7.85
CA ALA A 18 27.21 -1.55 -7.75
C ALA A 18 26.58 -1.81 -9.15
N PRO A 19 25.85 -2.91 -9.33
CA PRO A 19 25.17 -3.21 -10.59
C PRO A 19 24.17 -2.12 -10.97
N VAL A 20 23.98 -1.97 -12.30
CA VAL A 20 22.93 -1.08 -12.85
C VAL A 20 21.57 -1.61 -12.46
N VAL A 21 20.71 -0.71 -11.95
CA VAL A 21 19.35 -1.05 -11.50
C VAL A 21 18.35 -0.36 -12.41
N ARG A 22 17.56 -1.13 -13.13
CA ARG A 22 16.44 -0.64 -13.93
C ARG A 22 15.20 -0.61 -13.05
N ALA A 23 14.98 0.51 -12.37
CA ALA A 23 13.93 0.67 -11.38
C ALA A 23 12.53 0.81 -12.00
N LEU A 24 12.42 1.36 -13.22
CA LEU A 24 11.20 1.36 -14.03
C LEU A 24 11.56 0.84 -15.42
N ASP A 25 10.72 -0.05 -15.94
CA ASP A 25 10.94 -0.76 -17.20
C ASP A 25 9.69 -0.77 -18.09
N GLY A 26 9.25 0.42 -18.51
CA GLY A 26 8.05 0.60 -19.32
C GLY A 26 6.78 0.57 -18.47
N LEU A 27 6.78 1.26 -17.30
CA LEU A 27 5.65 1.30 -16.41
C LEU A 27 4.52 2.16 -17.00
N ASP A 28 3.32 1.57 -17.05
CA ASP A 28 2.06 2.24 -17.39
C ASP A 28 1.16 2.35 -16.15
N LEU A 29 0.59 3.55 -15.93
CA LEU A 29 -0.31 3.82 -14.80
C LEU A 29 -1.43 4.77 -15.24
N SER A 30 -2.64 4.52 -14.76
CA SER A 30 -3.79 5.40 -15.00
C SER A 30 -4.65 5.42 -13.74
N VAL A 31 -4.88 6.61 -13.17
CA VAL A 31 -5.64 6.84 -11.93
C VAL A 31 -6.80 7.80 -12.25
N PRO A 32 -8.06 7.41 -12.01
CA PRO A 32 -9.21 8.29 -12.14
C PRO A 32 -9.20 9.41 -11.08
N GLU A 33 -9.85 10.52 -11.39
CA GLU A 33 -10.04 11.64 -10.45
C GLU A 33 -10.87 11.21 -9.24
N GLY A 34 -10.53 11.70 -8.05
CA GLY A 34 -11.28 11.49 -6.82
C GLY A 34 -11.26 10.03 -6.32
N THR A 35 -10.28 9.23 -6.72
CA THR A 35 -10.13 7.83 -6.31
C THR A 35 -8.82 7.57 -5.60
N VAL A 36 -8.75 6.43 -4.90
CA VAL A 36 -7.49 5.86 -4.37
C VAL A 36 -6.95 4.83 -5.35
N ALA A 37 -5.76 5.05 -5.85
CA ALA A 37 -5.01 4.01 -6.56
C ALA A 37 -3.85 3.53 -5.68
N ALA A 38 -3.73 2.21 -5.52
CA ALA A 38 -2.59 1.60 -4.84
C ALA A 38 -1.58 1.04 -5.85
N LEU A 39 -0.31 1.37 -5.66
CA LEU A 39 0.82 0.73 -6.33
C LEU A 39 1.43 -0.28 -5.36
N LEU A 40 1.05 -1.54 -5.49
CA LEU A 40 1.41 -2.64 -4.60
C LEU A 40 2.60 -3.41 -5.16
N GLY A 41 3.58 -3.74 -4.34
CA GLY A 41 4.73 -4.54 -4.78
C GLY A 41 5.81 -4.68 -3.71
N PRO A 42 6.77 -5.60 -3.90
CA PRO A 42 7.85 -5.80 -2.96
C PRO A 42 8.81 -4.62 -2.89
N ASN A 43 9.75 -4.66 -1.94
CA ASN A 43 10.83 -3.70 -1.87
C ASN A 43 11.69 -3.78 -3.15
N GLY A 44 12.03 -2.62 -3.71
CA GLY A 44 12.78 -2.54 -4.96
C GLY A 44 11.96 -2.67 -6.25
N ALA A 45 10.66 -2.94 -6.19
CA ALA A 45 9.79 -3.08 -7.37
C ALA A 45 9.65 -1.81 -8.23
N GLY A 46 10.01 -0.63 -7.70
CA GLY A 46 9.92 0.65 -8.43
C GLY A 46 8.87 1.62 -7.89
N LYS A 47 8.15 1.29 -6.80
CA LYS A 47 7.08 2.10 -6.19
C LYS A 47 7.52 3.54 -5.91
N THR A 48 8.52 3.71 -5.04
CA THR A 48 9.10 5.03 -4.69
C THR A 48 9.64 5.77 -5.90
N THR A 49 10.22 5.06 -6.88
CA THR A 49 10.73 5.68 -8.11
C THR A 49 9.58 6.26 -8.94
N THR A 50 8.45 5.56 -9.04
CA THR A 50 7.24 6.05 -9.70
C THR A 50 6.74 7.34 -9.04
N VAL A 51 6.59 7.35 -7.71
CA VAL A 51 6.20 8.55 -6.96
C VAL A 51 7.18 9.70 -7.21
N LYS A 52 8.49 9.46 -7.17
CA LYS A 52 9.52 10.49 -7.44
C LYS A 52 9.44 11.08 -8.84
N VAL A 53 9.07 10.29 -9.86
CA VAL A 53 8.87 10.79 -11.23
C VAL A 53 7.62 11.67 -11.27
N LEU A 54 6.49 11.19 -10.76
CA LEU A 54 5.21 11.91 -10.78
C LEU A 54 5.27 13.22 -9.96
N THR A 55 5.97 13.21 -8.84
CA THR A 55 6.20 14.41 -8.02
C THR A 55 7.33 15.31 -8.53
N THR A 56 7.86 15.04 -9.72
CA THR A 56 8.91 15.83 -10.38
C THR A 56 10.24 15.90 -9.62
N LEU A 57 10.49 14.99 -8.69
CA LEU A 57 11.75 14.93 -7.94
C LEU A 57 12.90 14.34 -8.76
N ILE A 58 12.58 13.45 -9.70
CA ILE A 58 13.53 12.87 -10.65
C ILE A 58 12.93 12.88 -12.07
N ARG A 59 13.80 12.88 -13.08
CA ARG A 59 13.37 12.71 -14.47
C ARG A 59 13.45 11.24 -14.86
N PRO A 60 12.44 10.70 -15.56
CA PRO A 60 12.55 9.40 -16.21
C PRO A 60 13.58 9.47 -17.34
N ASP A 61 14.09 8.32 -17.76
CA ASP A 61 15.01 8.22 -18.90
C ASP A 61 14.23 8.20 -20.23
N SER A 62 12.99 7.66 -20.19
CA SER A 62 12.01 7.71 -21.28
C SER A 62 10.59 7.51 -20.75
N GLY A 63 9.61 7.66 -21.64
CA GLY A 63 8.19 7.65 -21.31
C GLY A 63 7.65 9.05 -21.01
N ALA A 64 6.34 9.13 -20.74
CA ALA A 64 5.65 10.38 -20.45
C ALA A 64 4.72 10.20 -19.24
N ALA A 65 4.47 11.28 -18.52
CA ALA A 65 3.45 11.29 -17.44
C ALA A 65 2.76 12.64 -17.39
N THR A 66 1.45 12.61 -17.11
CA THR A 66 0.63 13.81 -16.94
C THR A 66 -0.18 13.71 -15.66
N ILE A 67 -0.47 14.85 -15.05
CA ILE A 67 -1.39 15.01 -13.92
C ILE A 67 -2.36 16.14 -14.29
N ASP A 68 -3.66 15.84 -14.29
CA ASP A 68 -4.71 16.76 -14.78
C ASP A 68 -4.40 17.32 -16.18
N GLY A 69 -3.90 16.47 -17.07
CA GLY A 69 -3.48 16.83 -18.43
C GLY A 69 -2.18 17.63 -18.52
N VAL A 70 -1.52 17.98 -17.40
CA VAL A 70 -0.26 18.73 -17.38
C VAL A 70 0.91 17.76 -17.40
N ASP A 71 1.82 17.90 -18.37
CA ASP A 71 3.04 17.09 -18.46
C ASP A 71 4.00 17.39 -17.29
N VAL A 72 4.38 16.35 -16.55
CA VAL A 72 5.23 16.47 -15.36
C VAL A 72 6.63 16.99 -15.65
N LEU A 73 7.13 16.84 -16.89
CA LEU A 73 8.44 17.32 -17.31
C LEU A 73 8.41 18.73 -17.89
N ALA A 74 7.27 19.10 -18.53
CA ALA A 74 7.11 20.41 -19.17
C ALA A 74 6.85 21.51 -18.15
N ASP A 75 5.98 21.26 -17.16
CA ASP A 75 5.69 22.25 -16.09
C ASP A 75 5.76 21.63 -14.69
N PRO A 76 6.96 21.30 -14.19
CA PRO A 76 7.14 20.74 -12.87
C PRO A 76 6.74 21.68 -11.73
N GLN A 77 6.73 22.99 -11.97
CA GLN A 77 6.30 23.94 -10.95
C GLN A 77 4.78 23.93 -10.74
N HIS A 78 4.03 23.78 -11.81
CA HIS A 78 2.58 23.62 -11.72
C HIS A 78 2.23 22.33 -10.96
N ILE A 79 2.85 21.20 -11.33
CA ILE A 79 2.66 19.92 -10.64
C ILE A 79 2.91 20.05 -9.13
N ARG A 80 4.01 20.68 -8.71
CA ARG A 80 4.32 20.86 -7.28
C ARG A 80 3.32 21.73 -6.52
N ARG A 81 2.64 22.64 -7.21
CA ARG A 81 1.61 23.50 -6.59
C ARG A 81 0.27 22.81 -6.44
N MET A 82 -0.02 21.81 -7.26
CA MET A 82 -1.27 21.06 -7.22
C MET A 82 -1.13 19.72 -6.52
N SER A 83 0.07 19.30 -6.12
CA SER A 83 0.32 18.02 -5.48
C SER A 83 0.82 18.15 -4.04
N GLY A 84 0.30 17.29 -3.16
CA GLY A 84 0.91 16.99 -1.88
C GLY A 84 1.69 15.69 -1.97
N ALA A 85 2.78 15.57 -1.22
CA ALA A 85 3.54 14.34 -1.15
C ALA A 85 4.03 14.11 0.29
N SER A 86 3.87 12.87 0.78
CA SER A 86 4.45 12.38 2.01
C SER A 86 5.33 11.18 1.66
N GLY A 87 6.62 11.29 1.93
CA GLY A 87 7.61 10.27 1.61
C GLY A 87 7.79 9.25 2.73
N GLN A 88 8.69 8.30 2.54
CA GLN A 88 9.03 7.27 3.53
C GLN A 88 9.59 7.88 4.83
N TYR A 89 10.29 9.00 4.76
CA TYR A 89 10.80 9.74 5.92
C TYR A 89 10.02 11.04 6.11
N ALA A 90 9.58 11.29 7.33
CA ALA A 90 8.85 12.51 7.66
C ALA A 90 9.72 13.76 7.41
N ALA A 91 9.22 14.66 6.57
CA ALA A 91 9.88 15.92 6.22
C ALA A 91 9.53 17.03 7.22
N VAL A 92 9.73 16.77 8.53
CA VAL A 92 9.42 17.69 9.61
C VAL A 92 10.69 18.13 10.35
N ASP A 93 10.72 19.37 10.81
CA ASP A 93 11.77 19.86 11.71
C ASP A 93 11.44 19.40 13.13
N GLU A 94 12.30 18.55 13.70
CA GLU A 94 12.09 17.96 15.02
C GLU A 94 12.18 18.98 16.16
N ASN A 95 12.81 20.13 15.97
CA ASN A 95 12.94 21.20 16.96
C ASN A 95 11.74 22.13 16.98
N LEU A 96 10.97 22.19 15.92
CA LEU A 96 9.73 22.93 15.84
C LEU A 96 8.57 22.15 16.46
N THR A 97 7.57 22.87 16.94
CA THR A 97 6.30 22.28 17.37
C THR A 97 5.49 21.78 16.16
N GLY A 98 4.46 20.95 16.40
CA GLY A 98 3.55 20.51 15.35
C GLY A 98 2.92 21.70 14.61
N PHE A 99 2.46 22.71 15.37
CA PHE A 99 1.90 23.93 14.77
C PHE A 99 2.92 24.71 13.93
N GLU A 100 4.14 24.91 14.44
CA GLU A 100 5.17 25.66 13.73
C GLU A 100 5.62 24.97 12.43
N ASN A 101 5.67 23.63 12.40
CA ASN A 101 5.94 22.88 11.18
C ASN A 101 4.89 23.18 10.11
N LEU A 102 3.60 23.00 10.42
CA LEU A 102 2.53 23.25 9.45
C LEU A 102 2.44 24.72 9.04
N PHE A 103 2.64 25.64 9.98
CA PHE A 103 2.69 27.06 9.70
C PHE A 103 3.83 27.42 8.74
N MET A 104 5.04 26.86 8.98
CA MET A 104 6.21 27.03 8.12
C MET A 104 5.93 26.53 6.70
N VAL A 105 5.35 25.36 6.55
CA VAL A 105 4.96 24.81 5.24
C VAL A 105 3.98 25.76 4.54
N GLY A 106 2.96 26.25 5.25
CA GLY A 106 2.01 27.23 4.70
C GLY A 106 2.67 28.54 4.25
N MET A 107 3.69 28.99 4.97
CA MET A 107 4.49 30.17 4.60
C MET A 107 5.35 29.89 3.35
N LEU A 108 5.93 28.72 3.22
CA LEU A 108 6.71 28.30 2.04
C LEU A 108 5.85 28.21 0.78
N TYR A 109 4.58 27.81 0.93
CA TYR A 109 3.59 27.85 -0.16
C TYR A 109 2.93 29.22 -0.36
N HIS A 110 3.45 30.27 0.27
CA HIS A 110 2.98 31.67 0.12
C HIS A 110 1.51 31.89 0.49
N LEU A 111 0.93 31.12 1.42
CA LEU A 111 -0.45 31.33 1.88
C LEU A 111 -0.66 32.63 2.65
N GLY A 112 0.42 33.24 3.14
CA GLY A 112 0.40 34.39 4.04
C GLY A 112 0.08 34.00 5.49
N ARG A 113 0.54 34.80 6.46
CA ARG A 113 0.54 34.43 7.90
C ARG A 113 -0.83 34.04 8.44
N ARG A 114 -1.89 34.77 8.08
CA ARG A 114 -3.24 34.51 8.61
C ARG A 114 -3.79 33.16 8.13
N ARG A 115 -3.70 32.89 6.80
CA ARG A 115 -4.20 31.66 6.20
C ARG A 115 -3.35 30.47 6.59
N ALA A 116 -2.03 30.59 6.63
CA ALA A 116 -1.13 29.56 7.10
C ALA A 116 -1.43 29.13 8.55
N ALA A 117 -1.64 30.12 9.46
CA ALA A 117 -1.97 29.83 10.85
C ALA A 117 -3.37 29.19 11.01
N GLN A 118 -4.34 29.61 10.21
CA GLN A 118 -5.67 29.00 10.20
C GLN A 118 -5.57 27.54 9.73
N ARG A 119 -4.92 27.32 8.59
CA ARG A 119 -4.78 26.00 8.00
C ARG A 119 -4.00 25.01 8.89
N ALA A 120 -2.96 25.50 9.56
CA ALA A 120 -2.23 24.70 10.53
C ALA A 120 -3.13 24.19 11.69
N ARG A 121 -4.05 25.02 12.20
CA ARG A 121 -4.98 24.59 13.25
C ARG A 121 -6.01 23.58 12.73
N GLU A 122 -6.60 23.84 11.56
CA GLU A 122 -7.53 22.90 10.92
C GLU A 122 -6.92 21.52 10.74
N LEU A 123 -5.66 21.44 10.30
CA LEU A 123 -4.96 20.18 10.11
C LEU A 123 -4.60 19.51 11.45
N ILE A 124 -4.20 20.28 12.45
CA ILE A 124 -3.95 19.75 13.81
C ILE A 124 -5.22 19.09 14.38
N GLU A 125 -6.38 19.70 14.18
CA GLU A 125 -7.67 19.14 14.58
C GLU A 125 -8.00 17.89 13.77
N LEU A 126 -7.88 17.93 12.44
CA LEU A 126 -8.16 16.80 11.55
C LEU A 126 -7.32 15.56 11.90
N PHE A 127 -6.06 15.77 12.28
CA PHE A 127 -5.11 14.69 12.58
C PHE A 127 -5.07 14.32 14.08
N ASP A 128 -5.98 14.83 14.90
CA ASP A 128 -6.03 14.56 16.35
C ASP A 128 -4.68 14.82 17.06
N LEU A 129 -4.10 16.01 16.81
CA LEU A 129 -2.82 16.44 17.37
C LEU A 129 -2.94 17.68 18.30
N VAL A 130 -4.17 18.05 18.69
CA VAL A 130 -4.45 19.27 19.49
C VAL A 130 -3.65 19.29 20.78
N ASP A 131 -3.63 18.18 21.54
CA ASP A 131 -2.93 18.08 22.82
C ASP A 131 -1.41 18.18 22.69
N ALA A 132 -0.87 17.89 21.51
CA ALA A 132 0.56 17.88 21.23
C ALA A 132 1.05 19.08 20.41
N GLN A 133 0.16 19.94 19.92
CA GLN A 133 0.45 20.99 18.93
C GLN A 133 1.58 21.95 19.34
N ASN A 134 1.75 22.18 20.65
CA ASN A 134 2.75 23.09 21.21
C ASN A 134 4.02 22.37 21.71
N ARG A 135 4.12 21.06 21.50
CA ARG A 135 5.31 20.27 21.85
C ARG A 135 6.24 20.17 20.64
N PRO A 136 7.57 20.22 20.82
CA PRO A 136 8.51 19.92 19.74
C PRO A 136 8.31 18.49 19.19
N VAL A 137 8.40 18.36 17.87
CA VAL A 137 8.14 17.09 17.16
C VAL A 137 9.11 15.98 17.57
N LYS A 138 10.31 16.30 18.05
CA LYS A 138 11.24 15.30 18.63
C LYS A 138 10.63 14.47 19.76
N GLY A 139 9.63 14.99 20.45
CA GLY A 139 8.89 14.29 21.51
C GLY A 139 7.64 13.56 21.04
N PHE A 140 7.39 13.49 19.72
CA PHE A 140 6.26 12.78 19.15
C PHE A 140 6.56 11.28 19.03
N SER A 141 5.51 10.44 19.14
CA SER A 141 5.60 9.04 18.73
C SER A 141 5.76 8.92 17.19
N GLY A 142 6.15 7.75 16.70
CA GLY A 142 6.23 7.51 15.27
C GLY A 142 4.92 7.83 14.54
N GLY A 143 3.79 7.38 15.07
CA GLY A 143 2.47 7.67 14.54
C GLY A 143 2.11 9.16 14.54
N MET A 144 2.50 9.90 15.57
CA MET A 144 2.31 11.36 15.60
C MET A 144 3.20 12.08 14.58
N ARG A 145 4.45 11.63 14.40
CA ARG A 145 5.35 12.18 13.37
C ARG A 145 4.79 11.92 11.98
N ARG A 146 4.25 10.75 11.73
CA ARG A 146 3.63 10.42 10.44
C ARG A 146 2.40 11.25 10.17
N ARG A 147 1.54 11.46 11.19
CA ARG A 147 0.34 12.31 11.06
C ARG A 147 0.70 13.78 10.77
N ILE A 148 1.71 14.34 11.41
CA ILE A 148 2.13 15.73 11.14
C ILE A 148 2.80 15.88 9.77
N ASP A 149 3.53 14.86 9.28
CA ASP A 149 4.11 14.84 7.94
C ASP A 149 3.01 14.84 6.87
N LEU A 150 2.02 13.94 7.00
CA LEU A 150 0.87 13.91 6.09
C LEU A 150 0.06 15.21 6.16
N ALA A 151 -0.14 15.78 7.34
CA ALA A 151 -0.77 17.09 7.50
C ALA A 151 0.00 18.18 6.73
N GLY A 152 1.34 18.12 6.72
CA GLY A 152 2.19 19.00 5.93
C GLY A 152 1.91 18.93 4.43
N ALA A 153 1.72 17.71 3.90
CA ALA A 153 1.38 17.51 2.49
C ALA A 153 0.00 18.08 2.10
N LEU A 154 -0.88 18.29 3.09
CA LEU A 154 -2.25 18.78 2.90
C LEU A 154 -2.42 20.28 3.16
N VAL A 155 -1.36 21.00 3.49
CA VAL A 155 -1.45 22.43 3.84
C VAL A 155 -2.09 23.26 2.72
N ILE A 156 -1.78 22.96 1.46
CA ILE A 156 -2.33 23.67 0.29
C ILE A 156 -3.68 23.13 -0.18
N ASN A 157 -4.22 22.08 0.48
CA ASN A 157 -5.41 21.36 0.03
C ASN A 157 -5.28 20.90 -1.43
N PRO A 158 -4.29 20.04 -1.73
CA PRO A 158 -3.97 19.67 -3.11
C PRO A 158 -5.06 18.76 -3.71
N PRO A 159 -5.36 18.87 -5.02
CA PRO A 159 -6.25 17.95 -5.71
C PRO A 159 -5.67 16.54 -5.86
N VAL A 160 -4.35 16.39 -5.74
CA VAL A 160 -3.67 15.08 -5.78
C VAL A 160 -2.69 14.91 -4.63
N LEU A 161 -2.69 13.72 -4.03
CA LEU A 161 -1.84 13.34 -2.91
C LEU A 161 -1.05 12.07 -3.25
N PHE A 162 0.26 12.13 -3.09
CA PHE A 162 1.17 11.00 -3.23
C PHE A 162 1.63 10.53 -1.86
N LEU A 163 1.40 9.25 -1.54
CA LEU A 163 1.75 8.65 -0.27
C LEU A 163 2.71 7.48 -0.51
N ASP A 164 3.96 7.64 -0.10
CA ASP A 164 4.97 6.58 -0.26
C ASP A 164 5.09 5.81 1.06
N GLU A 165 4.50 4.60 1.08
CA GLU A 165 4.43 3.69 2.23
C GLU A 165 3.93 4.39 3.52
N PRO A 166 2.69 4.93 3.52
CA PRO A 166 2.23 5.84 4.57
C PRO A 166 2.11 5.22 5.96
N THR A 167 1.98 3.89 6.05
CA THR A 167 1.73 3.19 7.32
C THR A 167 2.90 2.35 7.83
N THR A 168 4.03 2.34 7.11
CA THR A 168 5.23 1.60 7.53
C THR A 168 5.70 2.06 8.91
N GLY A 169 5.97 1.11 9.82
CA GLY A 169 6.43 1.37 11.18
C GLY A 169 5.35 1.95 12.12
N LEU A 170 4.07 1.93 11.74
CA LEU A 170 2.97 2.35 12.60
C LEU A 170 2.35 1.16 13.34
N ASP A 171 2.00 1.40 14.61
CA ASP A 171 1.16 0.48 15.36
C ASP A 171 -0.25 0.34 14.72
N PRO A 172 -0.98 -0.77 14.97
CA PRO A 172 -2.29 -1.02 14.34
C PRO A 172 -3.32 0.11 14.54
N ARG A 173 -3.33 0.74 15.73
CA ARG A 173 -4.27 1.84 16.02
C ARG A 173 -3.95 3.09 15.20
N SER A 174 -2.66 3.44 15.13
CA SER A 174 -2.19 4.59 14.34
C SER A 174 -2.45 4.38 12.85
N ARG A 175 -2.31 3.13 12.35
CA ARG A 175 -2.60 2.76 10.97
C ARG A 175 -4.08 2.97 10.64
N LEU A 176 -5.00 2.44 11.45
CA LEU A 176 -6.44 2.62 11.26
C LEU A 176 -6.82 4.10 11.23
N ALA A 177 -6.33 4.90 12.18
CA ALA A 177 -6.60 6.34 12.20
C ALA A 177 -6.10 7.07 10.96
N LEU A 178 -4.96 6.65 10.38
CA LEU A 178 -4.44 7.22 9.15
C LEU A 178 -5.32 6.85 7.95
N TRP A 179 -5.79 5.62 7.87
CA TRP A 179 -6.71 5.17 6.82
C TRP A 179 -8.02 5.97 6.83
N ASP A 180 -8.62 6.19 8.00
CA ASP A 180 -9.84 7.00 8.15
C ASP A 180 -9.64 8.44 7.63
N VAL A 181 -8.45 9.02 7.85
CA VAL A 181 -8.10 10.34 7.29
C VAL A 181 -8.01 10.28 5.76
N ILE A 182 -7.35 9.26 5.19
CA ILE A 182 -7.25 9.10 3.73
C ILE A 182 -8.64 8.96 3.10
N GLU A 183 -9.50 8.12 3.67
CA GLU A 183 -10.90 7.96 3.23
C GLU A 183 -11.67 9.29 3.25
N THR A 184 -11.50 10.10 4.31
CA THR A 184 -12.11 11.43 4.43
C THR A 184 -11.63 12.39 3.35
N LEU A 185 -10.35 12.38 3.00
CA LEU A 185 -9.78 13.22 1.95
C LEU A 185 -10.31 12.85 0.57
N VAL A 186 -10.43 11.58 0.28
CA VAL A 186 -10.96 11.10 -1.00
C VAL A 186 -12.46 11.39 -1.12
N ALA A 187 -13.22 11.22 -0.04
CA ALA A 187 -14.62 11.64 0.01
C ALA A 187 -14.78 13.16 -0.23
N GLY A 188 -13.76 13.96 0.09
CA GLY A 188 -13.66 15.39 -0.23
C GLY A 188 -13.21 15.71 -1.66
N GLY A 189 -12.95 14.70 -2.51
CA GLY A 189 -12.58 14.84 -3.92
C GLY A 189 -11.07 14.82 -4.19
N THR A 190 -10.22 14.57 -3.20
CA THR A 190 -8.77 14.42 -3.41
C THR A 190 -8.47 13.09 -4.12
N THR A 191 -7.66 13.12 -5.18
CA THR A 191 -7.12 11.91 -5.82
C THR A 191 -5.90 11.44 -5.05
N VAL A 192 -5.81 10.16 -4.73
CA VAL A 192 -4.68 9.60 -3.97
C VAL A 192 -3.98 8.50 -4.77
N LEU A 193 -2.67 8.63 -4.91
CA LEU A 193 -1.81 7.51 -5.29
C LEU A 193 -0.96 7.12 -4.08
N LEU A 194 -1.23 5.93 -3.54
CA LEU A 194 -0.41 5.38 -2.47
C LEU A 194 0.46 4.24 -2.97
N THR A 195 1.66 4.14 -2.44
CA THR A 195 2.48 2.93 -2.60
C THR A 195 2.44 2.14 -1.31
N THR A 196 2.43 0.84 -1.41
CA THR A 196 2.47 -0.04 -0.24
C THR A 196 3.04 -1.41 -0.58
N GLN A 197 3.55 -2.09 0.43
CA GLN A 197 3.84 -3.51 0.42
C GLN A 197 2.79 -4.29 1.24
N TYR A 198 1.94 -3.60 2.00
CA TYR A 198 0.91 -4.19 2.85
C TYR A 198 -0.39 -4.39 2.06
N LEU A 199 -0.76 -5.65 1.88
CA LEU A 199 -1.94 -6.06 1.12
C LEU A 199 -3.24 -5.59 1.78
N GLU A 200 -3.30 -5.57 3.12
CA GLU A 200 -4.44 -5.08 3.89
C GLU A 200 -4.74 -3.60 3.61
N GLU A 201 -3.69 -2.79 3.46
CA GLU A 201 -3.84 -1.37 3.13
C GLU A 201 -4.43 -1.17 1.73
N ALA A 202 -3.90 -1.93 0.75
CA ALA A 202 -4.43 -1.89 -0.61
C ALA A 202 -5.87 -2.41 -0.68
N ASP A 203 -6.19 -3.50 0.05
CA ASP A 203 -7.53 -4.10 0.09
C ASP A 203 -8.58 -3.16 0.70
N ARG A 204 -8.18 -2.40 1.73
CA ARG A 204 -9.10 -1.48 2.42
C ARG A 204 -9.31 -0.18 1.69
N LEU A 205 -8.25 0.44 1.17
CA LEU A 205 -8.29 1.82 0.71
C LEU A 205 -8.48 1.96 -0.80
N ALA A 206 -7.98 1.00 -1.60
CA ALA A 206 -7.82 1.23 -3.02
C ALA A 206 -9.08 0.93 -3.83
N ASP A 207 -9.53 1.89 -4.62
CA ASP A 207 -10.51 1.69 -5.70
C ASP A 207 -9.89 0.90 -6.87
N SER A 208 -8.57 1.06 -7.07
CA SER A 208 -7.81 0.30 -8.06
C SER A 208 -6.41 -0.03 -7.55
N ILE A 209 -5.95 -1.25 -7.82
CA ILE A 209 -4.63 -1.76 -7.43
C ILE A 209 -3.85 -2.06 -8.70
N SER A 210 -2.62 -1.56 -8.77
CA SER A 210 -1.63 -1.95 -9.76
C SER A 210 -0.51 -2.71 -9.05
N ILE A 211 -0.37 -4.00 -9.35
CA ILE A 211 0.73 -4.81 -8.81
C ILE A 211 1.96 -4.57 -9.67
N ILE A 212 3.04 -4.12 -9.02
CA ILE A 212 4.30 -3.84 -9.68
C ILE A 212 5.38 -4.83 -9.24
N ASP A 213 6.12 -5.35 -10.20
CA ASP A 213 7.32 -6.14 -9.97
C ASP A 213 8.38 -5.80 -11.02
N ASN A 214 9.65 -5.72 -10.60
CA ASN A 214 10.79 -5.40 -11.48
C ASN A 214 10.55 -4.19 -12.42
N GLY A 215 9.92 -3.13 -11.89
CA GLY A 215 9.66 -1.89 -12.62
C GLY A 215 8.51 -1.95 -13.63
N ARG A 216 7.71 -3.01 -13.64
CA ARG A 216 6.58 -3.21 -14.56
C ARG A 216 5.28 -3.47 -13.79
N VAL A 217 4.15 -2.99 -14.31
CA VAL A 217 2.85 -3.41 -13.82
C VAL A 217 2.55 -4.80 -14.37
N ILE A 218 2.40 -5.79 -13.48
CA ILE A 218 2.15 -7.20 -13.83
C ILE A 218 0.67 -7.59 -13.73
N ALA A 219 -0.12 -6.84 -12.92
CA ALA A 219 -1.57 -6.99 -12.86
C ALA A 219 -2.21 -5.66 -12.43
N LYS A 220 -3.45 -5.43 -12.85
CA LYS A 220 -4.25 -4.26 -12.50
C LYS A 220 -5.73 -4.63 -12.39
N GLY A 221 -6.42 -4.05 -11.40
CA GLY A 221 -7.86 -4.24 -11.19
C GLY A 221 -8.30 -3.71 -9.84
N THR A 222 -9.58 -3.88 -9.53
CA THR A 222 -10.08 -3.76 -8.15
C THR A 222 -9.58 -4.92 -7.30
N ALA A 223 -9.64 -4.80 -5.97
CA ALA A 223 -9.29 -5.90 -5.08
C ALA A 223 -10.08 -7.18 -5.40
N ASP A 224 -11.39 -7.06 -5.66
CA ASP A 224 -12.26 -8.19 -5.98
C ASP A 224 -11.94 -8.81 -7.36
N GLU A 225 -11.61 -8.01 -8.38
CA GLU A 225 -11.18 -8.51 -9.69
C GLU A 225 -9.87 -9.29 -9.58
N LEU A 226 -8.89 -8.75 -8.87
CA LEU A 226 -7.61 -9.40 -8.67
C LEU A 226 -7.76 -10.71 -7.88
N LYS A 227 -8.54 -10.72 -6.78
CA LYS A 227 -8.86 -11.95 -6.01
C LYS A 227 -9.55 -12.99 -6.89
N SER A 228 -10.47 -12.56 -7.75
CA SER A 228 -11.19 -13.47 -8.66
C SER A 228 -10.29 -14.05 -9.75
N SER A 229 -9.22 -13.33 -10.17
CA SER A 229 -8.32 -13.76 -11.25
C SER A 229 -7.46 -14.98 -10.88
N VAL A 230 -7.16 -15.16 -9.59
CA VAL A 230 -6.39 -16.33 -9.09
C VAL A 230 -7.25 -17.58 -8.89
N GLY A 231 -8.52 -17.52 -9.30
CA GLY A 231 -9.43 -18.64 -9.40
C GLY A 231 -9.97 -19.16 -8.09
N GLY A 232 -11.12 -19.80 -8.16
CA GLY A 232 -11.72 -20.73 -7.23
C GLY A 232 -11.81 -20.36 -5.74
N GLN A 233 -12.80 -20.97 -5.11
CA GLN A 233 -12.89 -21.03 -3.66
C GLN A 233 -11.66 -21.75 -3.09
N ARG A 234 -11.25 -21.42 -1.89
CA ARG A 234 -10.18 -22.10 -1.17
C ARG A 234 -10.74 -22.79 0.07
N ILE A 235 -10.18 -23.93 0.40
CA ILE A 235 -10.44 -24.57 1.69
C ILE A 235 -9.21 -24.33 2.56
N ALA A 236 -9.44 -23.72 3.71
CA ALA A 236 -8.46 -23.53 4.75
C ALA A 236 -8.77 -24.47 5.92
N VAL A 237 -7.74 -25.10 6.45
CA VAL A 237 -7.83 -25.94 7.65
C VAL A 237 -6.76 -25.55 8.66
N SER A 238 -7.10 -25.61 9.94
CA SER A 238 -6.17 -25.41 11.05
C SER A 238 -6.05 -26.68 11.88
N LEU A 239 -4.84 -27.20 12.00
CA LEU A 239 -4.55 -28.46 12.69
C LEU A 239 -4.43 -28.25 14.21
N VAL A 240 -4.87 -29.24 14.97
CA VAL A 240 -4.59 -29.32 16.42
C VAL A 240 -3.11 -29.67 16.64
N SER A 241 -2.57 -30.62 15.89
CA SER A 241 -1.19 -31.06 15.97
C SER A 241 -0.43 -30.86 14.65
N GLU A 242 0.79 -30.35 14.72
CA GLU A 242 1.70 -30.23 13.58
C GLU A 242 2.09 -31.61 12.98
N SER A 243 2.06 -32.68 13.78
CA SER A 243 2.37 -34.07 13.32
C SER A 243 1.42 -34.55 12.23
N ASP A 244 0.24 -33.95 12.13
CA ASP A 244 -0.80 -34.37 11.19
C ASP A 244 -0.71 -33.61 9.85
N ALA A 245 0.26 -32.71 9.71
CA ALA A 245 0.39 -31.85 8.54
C ALA A 245 0.58 -32.63 7.24
N ASP A 246 1.40 -33.68 7.24
CA ASP A 246 1.66 -34.46 6.04
C ASP A 246 0.44 -35.27 5.61
N ALA A 247 -0.26 -35.89 6.57
CA ALA A 247 -1.53 -36.58 6.31
C ALA A 247 -2.59 -35.65 5.75
N MET A 248 -2.71 -34.44 6.34
CA MET A 248 -3.65 -33.44 5.87
C MET A 248 -3.29 -32.88 4.50
N ARG A 249 -2.01 -32.69 4.18
CA ARG A 249 -1.57 -32.29 2.83
C ARG A 249 -1.96 -33.33 1.78
N GLU A 250 -1.82 -34.60 2.09
CA GLU A 250 -2.24 -35.67 1.19
C GLU A 250 -3.74 -35.66 0.94
N ILE A 251 -4.56 -35.48 2.00
CA ILE A 251 -6.02 -35.36 1.88
C ILE A 251 -6.39 -34.14 1.01
N LEU A 252 -5.84 -32.97 1.33
CA LEU A 252 -6.13 -31.74 0.58
C LEU A 252 -5.73 -31.83 -0.89
N SER A 253 -4.62 -32.49 -1.19
CA SER A 253 -4.11 -32.65 -2.57
C SER A 253 -5.05 -33.47 -3.46
N ARG A 254 -5.86 -34.37 -2.90
CA ARG A 254 -6.83 -35.18 -3.66
C ARG A 254 -7.98 -34.35 -4.21
N TYR A 255 -8.34 -33.27 -3.53
CA TYR A 255 -9.51 -32.44 -3.85
C TYR A 255 -9.14 -31.07 -4.38
N GLY A 256 -7.86 -30.69 -4.25
CA GLY A 256 -7.34 -29.41 -4.71
C GLY A 256 -7.25 -29.30 -6.24
N SER A 257 -7.48 -28.10 -6.75
CA SER A 257 -7.20 -27.74 -8.15
C SER A 257 -5.81 -27.16 -8.36
N GLY A 258 -5.01 -27.08 -7.28
CA GLY A 258 -3.64 -26.57 -7.27
C GLY A 258 -2.86 -27.03 -6.04
N PRO A 259 -1.64 -26.53 -5.82
CA PRO A 259 -0.78 -26.95 -4.72
C PRO A 259 -1.37 -26.56 -3.35
N VAL A 260 -1.09 -27.39 -2.33
CA VAL A 260 -1.42 -27.09 -0.94
C VAL A 260 -0.35 -26.13 -0.38
N ALA A 261 -0.75 -24.96 0.04
CA ALA A 261 0.10 -23.97 0.69
C ALA A 261 0.00 -24.05 2.22
N SER A 262 1.06 -23.65 2.93
CA SER A 262 1.03 -23.46 4.37
C SER A 262 0.46 -22.09 4.70
N ASP A 263 -0.33 -22.01 5.78
CA ASP A 263 -0.94 -20.79 6.30
C ASP A 263 -0.61 -20.68 7.81
N GLY A 264 0.57 -20.17 8.10
CA GLY A 264 1.16 -20.22 9.42
C GLY A 264 1.68 -21.64 9.81
N ALA A 265 1.96 -21.84 11.11
CA ALA A 265 2.58 -23.06 11.61
C ALA A 265 1.68 -24.32 11.49
N ARG A 266 0.37 -24.15 11.64
CA ARG A 266 -0.62 -25.24 11.68
C ARG A 266 -1.72 -25.11 10.64
N GLY A 267 -1.68 -24.09 9.79
CA GLY A 267 -2.66 -23.84 8.76
C GLY A 267 -2.25 -24.43 7.42
N LEU A 268 -3.20 -24.99 6.70
CA LEU A 268 -3.05 -25.43 5.32
C LEU A 268 -4.19 -24.91 4.47
N VAL A 269 -3.89 -24.50 3.24
CA VAL A 269 -4.86 -23.96 2.29
C VAL A 269 -4.70 -24.64 0.95
N VAL A 270 -5.83 -24.97 0.32
CA VAL A 270 -5.85 -25.52 -1.03
C VAL A 270 -6.91 -24.85 -1.89
N PRO A 271 -6.61 -24.45 -3.14
CA PRO A 271 -7.62 -24.00 -4.09
C PRO A 271 -8.50 -25.18 -4.53
N VAL A 272 -9.81 -24.91 -4.71
CA VAL A 272 -10.78 -25.93 -5.11
C VAL A 272 -11.76 -25.36 -6.15
N SER A 273 -12.21 -26.22 -7.08
CA SER A 273 -13.16 -25.80 -8.12
C SER A 273 -14.62 -25.76 -7.63
N ASN A 274 -14.97 -26.63 -6.67
CA ASN A 274 -16.31 -26.71 -6.05
C ASN A 274 -16.14 -26.81 -4.53
N GLY A 275 -16.17 -25.66 -3.86
CA GLY A 275 -15.81 -25.57 -2.44
C GLY A 275 -16.69 -26.38 -1.50
N ALA A 276 -18.01 -26.38 -1.71
CA ALA A 276 -18.94 -27.07 -0.82
C ALA A 276 -18.78 -28.60 -0.89
N ASP A 277 -18.67 -29.16 -2.09
CA ASP A 277 -18.47 -30.59 -2.29
C ASP A 277 -17.06 -31.02 -1.82
N ALA A 278 -16.05 -30.25 -2.18
CA ALA A 278 -14.68 -30.52 -1.75
C ALA A 278 -14.54 -30.48 -0.21
N LEU A 279 -15.12 -29.47 0.45
CA LEU A 279 -15.11 -29.37 1.91
C LEU A 279 -15.76 -30.60 2.56
N SER A 280 -16.91 -31.01 2.08
CA SER A 280 -17.60 -32.19 2.60
C SER A 280 -16.78 -33.46 2.49
N ARG A 281 -16.11 -33.69 1.37
CA ARG A 281 -15.24 -34.85 1.15
C ARG A 281 -13.96 -34.77 2.00
N ILE A 282 -13.33 -33.61 2.06
CA ILE A 282 -12.15 -33.38 2.92
C ILE A 282 -12.48 -33.70 4.36
N MET A 283 -13.61 -33.22 4.88
CA MET A 283 -14.02 -33.50 6.26
C MET A 283 -14.26 -34.99 6.50
N THR A 284 -14.82 -35.70 5.52
CA THR A 284 -15.03 -37.17 5.61
C THR A 284 -13.69 -37.91 5.68
N ASP A 285 -12.75 -37.60 4.81
CA ASP A 285 -11.43 -38.25 4.76
C ASP A 285 -10.59 -37.89 6.00
N THR A 286 -10.69 -36.63 6.47
CA THR A 286 -10.05 -36.17 7.72
C THR A 286 -10.52 -36.97 8.94
N ALA A 287 -11.83 -37.20 9.04
CA ALA A 287 -12.40 -38.03 10.12
C ALA A 287 -11.94 -39.49 10.00
N ALA A 288 -11.87 -40.05 8.79
CA ALA A 288 -11.38 -41.41 8.56
C ALA A 288 -9.88 -41.58 8.89
N ALA A 289 -9.08 -40.54 8.68
CA ALA A 289 -7.65 -40.52 9.02
C ALA A 289 -7.37 -40.19 10.49
N ALA A 290 -8.41 -39.93 11.31
CA ALA A 290 -8.30 -39.51 12.70
C ALA A 290 -7.43 -38.25 12.90
N VAL A 291 -7.42 -37.33 11.92
CA VAL A 291 -6.76 -36.02 12.00
C VAL A 291 -7.69 -35.06 12.75
N GLU A 292 -7.17 -34.39 13.78
CA GLU A 292 -7.94 -33.42 14.56
C GLU A 292 -7.74 -32.00 14.02
N LEU A 293 -8.84 -31.28 13.77
CA LEU A 293 -8.83 -29.89 13.29
C LEU A 293 -9.35 -28.94 14.36
N HIS A 294 -8.71 -27.78 14.49
CA HIS A 294 -9.26 -26.64 15.24
C HIS A 294 -10.36 -25.95 14.44
N ASP A 295 -10.14 -25.82 13.12
CA ASP A 295 -11.07 -25.15 12.21
C ASP A 295 -10.93 -25.70 10.80
N ALA A 296 -12.03 -25.66 10.04
CA ALA A 296 -12.04 -25.94 8.62
C ALA A 296 -13.17 -25.15 7.94
N GLY A 297 -12.83 -24.45 6.88
CA GLY A 297 -13.81 -23.62 6.19
C GLY A 297 -13.44 -23.27 4.76
N MET A 298 -14.45 -22.80 4.03
CA MET A 298 -14.23 -22.17 2.73
C MET A 298 -13.86 -20.71 2.95
N ARG A 299 -12.82 -20.25 2.26
CA ARG A 299 -12.51 -18.83 2.20
C ARG A 299 -12.34 -18.36 0.75
N ARG A 300 -12.61 -17.08 0.54
CA ARG A 300 -12.32 -16.44 -0.73
C ARG A 300 -10.82 -16.22 -0.85
N PRO A 301 -10.26 -16.17 -2.07
CA PRO A 301 -8.88 -15.77 -2.27
C PRO A 301 -8.60 -14.41 -1.62
N THR A 302 -7.41 -14.25 -1.08
CA THR A 302 -6.91 -13.00 -0.54
C THR A 302 -5.99 -12.31 -1.56
N LEU A 303 -5.63 -11.05 -1.32
CA LEU A 303 -4.59 -10.40 -2.13
C LEU A 303 -3.22 -11.07 -1.95
N ASP A 304 -2.95 -11.72 -0.78
CA ASP A 304 -1.75 -12.54 -0.56
C ASP A 304 -1.66 -13.68 -1.58
N ASP A 305 -2.79 -14.35 -1.83
CA ASP A 305 -2.86 -15.42 -2.82
C ASP A 305 -2.57 -14.90 -4.24
N VAL A 306 -3.07 -13.71 -4.57
CA VAL A 306 -2.81 -13.04 -5.86
C VAL A 306 -1.33 -12.74 -5.99
N PHE A 307 -0.77 -12.10 -4.97
CA PHE A 307 0.61 -11.66 -4.96
C PHE A 307 1.58 -12.82 -5.07
N LEU A 308 1.39 -13.88 -4.26
CA LEU A 308 2.19 -15.10 -4.30
C LEU A 308 2.15 -15.78 -5.67
N GLN A 309 0.97 -15.84 -6.29
CA GLN A 309 0.82 -16.49 -7.61
C GLN A 309 1.50 -15.69 -8.72
N LEU A 310 1.47 -14.35 -8.67
CA LEU A 310 2.01 -13.48 -9.71
C LEU A 310 3.52 -13.24 -9.59
N THR A 311 4.04 -13.13 -8.35
CA THR A 311 5.44 -12.78 -8.10
C THR A 311 6.30 -13.99 -7.71
N GLY A 312 5.69 -15.10 -7.29
CA GLY A 312 6.39 -16.26 -6.74
C GLY A 312 6.96 -16.06 -5.33
N HIS A 313 6.72 -14.91 -4.71
CA HIS A 313 7.17 -14.55 -3.36
C HIS A 313 5.97 -14.22 -2.47
N ALA A 314 6.04 -14.58 -1.17
CA ALA A 314 5.07 -14.12 -0.20
C ALA A 314 5.22 -12.60 0.02
N ALA A 315 4.10 -11.90 0.23
CA ALA A 315 4.15 -10.50 0.64
C ALA A 315 4.67 -10.38 2.08
N GLU A 316 5.40 -9.30 2.38
CA GLU A 316 5.83 -9.03 3.75
C GLU A 316 4.61 -8.72 4.62
N GLN A 317 4.49 -9.39 5.77
CA GLN A 317 3.45 -9.11 6.74
C GLN A 317 3.91 -8.01 7.70
N ALA A 318 2.98 -7.17 8.16
CA ALA A 318 3.25 -5.98 8.98
C ALA A 318 3.85 -6.27 10.38
N GLY A 319 4.34 -7.48 10.66
CA GLY A 319 4.95 -7.90 11.92
C GLY A 319 6.41 -8.34 11.81
N ASP A 320 6.95 -8.49 10.61
CA ASP A 320 8.28 -9.11 10.44
C ASP A 320 9.47 -8.14 10.66
N GLU A 321 9.21 -6.85 10.86
CA GLU A 321 10.28 -5.85 11.08
C GLU A 321 10.79 -5.77 12.53
N GLU A 322 10.11 -6.40 13.53
CA GLU A 322 10.55 -6.34 14.93
C GLU A 322 11.67 -7.33 15.30
N GLU A 323 11.97 -8.34 14.46
CA GLU A 323 13.03 -9.33 14.73
C GLU A 323 14.41 -8.99 14.13
N ALA A 324 14.53 -7.92 13.33
CA ALA A 324 15.79 -7.60 12.61
C ALA A 324 16.51 -6.32 13.10
N ALA A 325 16.16 -5.74 14.26
CA ALA A 325 16.78 -4.54 14.80
C ALA A 325 17.61 -4.80 16.09
#